data_7a3045e63a95ca3ed284953c4c192e75
#
_entry.id   7a3045e63a95ca3ed284953c4c192e75
#
_cell.length_a   1.000
_cell.length_b   1.000
_cell.length_c   1.000
_cell.angle_alpha   90.00
_cell.angle_beta   90.00
_cell.angle_gamma   90.00
#
_symmetry.space_group_name_H-M   'P 1'
#
loop_
_entity.id
_entity.type
_entity.pdbx_description
1 polymer ?
#
loop_
_entity_poly.entity_id
_entity_poly.type
_entity_poly.pdbx_seq_one_letter_code
_entity_poly.pdbx_strand_id
1 'polypeptide(L)'
;NLTGSLTPRLVFGESISQTNQYIYSQAAELGFTAKSVVVSPEMRGKGRWLAIPPALYQPIEQAMIVTRHGAASQPEASRRFAEFMRGPQARRILEAHGYLVP
;
A
#
# COMPACT_ATOMS: atom_id res chain seq x y z
N ASN A 1 -6.42 22.04 19.66
CA ASN A 1 -7.07 21.24 18.61
C ASN A 1 -6.34 21.42 17.27
N LEU A 2 -5.55 20.44 16.87
CA LEU A 2 -4.77 20.49 15.61
C LEU A 2 -5.65 20.49 14.36
N THR A 3 -6.84 19.92 14.42
CA THR A 3 -7.73 19.80 13.26
C THR A 3 -8.05 21.15 12.64
N GLY A 4 -8.43 22.14 13.46
CA GLY A 4 -8.77 23.48 12.95
C GLY A 4 -7.61 24.22 12.29
N SER A 5 -6.37 24.02 12.78
CA SER A 5 -5.18 24.65 12.21
C SER A 5 -4.63 23.92 10.98
N LEU A 6 -4.84 22.61 10.90
CA LEU A 6 -4.33 21.80 9.79
C LEU A 6 -5.28 21.74 8.59
N THR A 7 -6.60 21.75 8.83
CA THR A 7 -7.61 21.61 7.74
C THR A 7 -7.35 22.55 6.54
N PRO A 8 -7.04 23.84 6.71
CA PRO A 8 -6.77 24.72 5.57
C PRO A 8 -5.49 24.40 4.80
N ARG A 9 -4.62 23.57 5.37
CA ARG A 9 -3.32 23.19 4.81
C ARG A 9 -3.30 21.79 4.20
N LEU A 10 -4.40 21.05 4.33
CA LEU A 10 -4.48 19.70 3.81
C LEU A 10 -4.55 19.70 2.28
N VAL A 11 -3.72 18.86 1.68
CA VAL A 11 -3.75 18.56 0.26
C VAL A 11 -4.10 17.08 0.12
N PHE A 12 -5.16 16.78 -0.62
CA PHE A 12 -5.63 15.43 -0.84
C PHE A 12 -5.19 14.91 -2.21
N GLY A 13 -4.54 13.76 -2.22
CA GLY A 13 -4.27 13.03 -3.46
C GLY A 13 -5.43 12.11 -3.82
N GLU A 14 -5.70 11.97 -5.10
CA GLU A 14 -6.72 11.05 -5.63
C GLU A 14 -6.24 9.57 -5.62
N SER A 15 -4.95 9.36 -5.40
CA SER A 15 -4.32 8.03 -5.30
C SER A 15 -3.12 8.06 -4.37
N ILE A 16 -2.68 6.89 -3.90
CA ILE A 16 -1.44 6.74 -3.12
C ILE A 16 -0.22 7.24 -3.92
N SER A 17 -0.18 6.97 -5.21
CA SER A 17 0.90 7.45 -6.09
C SER A 17 0.98 8.97 -6.15
N GLN A 18 -0.16 9.64 -6.28
CA GLN A 18 -0.22 11.10 -6.32
C GLN A 18 0.16 11.70 -4.97
N THR A 19 -0.36 11.15 -3.86
CA THR A 19 0.01 11.58 -2.52
C THR A 19 1.52 11.45 -2.28
N ASN A 20 2.10 10.31 -2.69
CA ASN A 20 3.53 10.10 -2.57
C ASN A 20 4.34 11.08 -3.42
N GLN A 21 3.84 11.45 -4.60
CA GLN A 21 4.49 12.46 -5.44
C GLN A 21 4.51 13.84 -4.79
N TYR A 22 3.43 14.25 -4.11
CA TYR A 22 3.43 15.51 -3.34
C TYR A 22 4.46 15.52 -2.22
N ILE A 23 4.63 14.40 -1.52
CA ILE A 23 5.65 14.26 -0.47
C ILE A 23 7.06 14.29 -1.09
N TYR A 24 7.27 13.52 -2.13
CA TYR A 24 8.58 13.37 -2.79
C TYR A 24 9.07 14.66 -3.45
N SER A 25 8.17 15.42 -4.08
CA SER A 25 8.47 16.71 -4.72
C SER A 25 8.57 17.86 -3.72
N GLN A 26 8.34 17.60 -2.41
CA GLN A 26 8.28 18.62 -1.37
C GLN A 26 7.14 19.64 -1.54
N ALA A 27 6.13 19.30 -2.35
CA ALA A 27 4.89 20.06 -2.40
C ALA A 27 4.08 19.96 -1.09
N ALA A 28 4.32 18.89 -0.33
CA ALA A 28 3.87 18.72 1.04
C ALA A 28 5.07 18.32 1.92
N GLU A 29 5.23 18.99 3.06
CA GLU A 29 6.35 18.76 4.00
C GLU A 29 6.20 17.43 4.74
N LEU A 30 4.97 16.95 4.92
CA LEU A 30 4.61 15.71 5.60
C LEU A 30 3.34 15.14 4.97
N GLY A 31 3.24 13.84 4.88
CA GLY A 31 2.03 13.19 4.37
C GLY A 31 1.88 11.76 4.82
N PHE A 32 0.68 11.24 4.64
CA PHE A 32 0.34 9.84 4.86
C PHE A 32 0.47 9.07 3.55
N THR A 33 1.21 7.98 3.56
CA THR A 33 1.37 7.12 2.39
C THR A 33 1.39 5.65 2.80
N ALA A 34 1.43 4.75 1.83
CA ALA A 34 1.46 3.32 2.12
C ALA A 34 2.87 2.87 2.54
N LYS A 35 2.94 1.93 3.50
CA LYS A 35 4.21 1.34 3.93
C LYS A 35 4.95 0.68 2.76
N SER A 36 4.24 0.02 1.84
CA SER A 36 4.83 -0.59 0.65
C SER A 36 5.57 0.41 -0.25
N VAL A 37 5.14 1.67 -0.26
CA VAL A 37 5.82 2.75 -1.00
C VAL A 37 7.12 3.14 -0.31
N VAL A 38 7.09 3.41 1.00
CA VAL A 38 8.27 3.92 1.72
C VAL A 38 9.38 2.88 1.88
N VAL A 39 9.06 1.58 1.85
CA VAL A 39 10.06 0.50 1.88
C VAL A 39 10.57 0.10 0.49
N SER A 40 10.00 0.66 -0.59
CA SER A 40 10.42 0.35 -1.94
C SER A 40 11.86 0.80 -2.21
N PRO A 41 12.57 0.13 -3.13
CA PRO A 41 13.93 0.53 -3.49
C PRO A 41 14.05 1.98 -3.96
N GLU A 42 13.04 2.48 -4.66
CA GLU A 42 12.98 3.85 -5.20
C GLU A 42 12.92 4.92 -4.11
N MET A 43 12.30 4.59 -2.97
CA MET A 43 12.11 5.51 -1.85
C MET A 43 13.18 5.39 -0.77
N ARG A 44 14.06 4.41 -0.88
CA ARG A 44 15.12 4.18 0.11
C ARG A 44 16.03 5.39 0.23
N GLY A 45 16.18 5.92 1.45
CA GLY A 45 17.02 7.08 1.74
C GLY A 45 16.44 8.43 1.34
N LYS A 46 15.20 8.48 0.84
CA LYS A 46 14.55 9.71 0.38
C LYS A 46 13.59 10.30 1.42
N GLY A 47 14.02 10.39 2.64
CA GLY A 47 13.23 10.94 3.73
C GLY A 47 13.17 10.03 4.95
N ARG A 48 12.35 10.41 5.91
CA ARG A 48 12.10 9.63 7.14
C ARG A 48 10.62 9.31 7.22
N TRP A 49 10.30 8.14 7.71
CA TRP A 49 8.92 7.72 7.90
C TRP A 49 8.73 7.05 9.25
N LEU A 50 7.52 7.09 9.75
CA LEU A 50 7.09 6.44 10.98
C LEU A 50 5.88 5.58 10.66
N ALA A 51 5.88 4.34 11.16
CA ALA A 51 4.69 3.50 11.08
C ALA A 51 3.64 4.02 12.08
N ILE A 52 2.41 4.21 11.58
CA ILE A 52 1.29 4.55 12.46
C ILE A 52 0.88 3.30 13.23
N PRO A 53 0.76 3.36 14.57
CA PRO A 53 0.31 2.23 15.34
C PRO A 53 -1.05 1.69 14.85
N PRO A 54 -1.21 0.37 14.66
CA PRO A 54 -2.46 -0.22 14.15
C PRO A 54 -3.71 0.12 14.98
N ALA A 55 -3.53 0.42 16.25
CA ALA A 55 -4.62 0.84 17.13
C ALA A 55 -5.25 2.20 16.77
N LEU A 56 -4.58 3.00 15.92
CA LEU A 56 -5.03 4.32 15.54
C LEU A 56 -5.81 4.39 14.23
N TYR A 57 -5.97 3.26 13.53
CA TYR A 57 -6.71 3.21 12.27
C TYR A 57 -7.41 1.86 12.09
N GLN A 58 -8.39 1.82 11.22
CA GLN A 58 -9.01 0.55 10.82
C GLN A 58 -8.08 -0.20 9.87
N PRO A 59 -7.92 -1.53 10.01
CA PRO A 59 -7.12 -2.32 9.09
C PRO A 59 -7.60 -2.14 7.64
N ILE A 60 -6.66 -1.92 6.74
CA ILE A 60 -6.94 -1.84 5.31
C ILE A 60 -6.75 -3.24 4.72
N GLU A 61 -7.83 -4.00 4.69
CA GLU A 61 -7.81 -5.35 4.16
C GLU A 61 -7.84 -5.33 2.64
N GLN A 62 -6.97 -6.14 2.05
CA GLN A 62 -6.95 -6.33 0.59
C GLN A 62 -7.34 -7.76 0.27
N ALA A 63 -8.02 -7.95 -0.84
CA ALA A 63 -8.48 -9.26 -1.28
C ALA A 63 -8.12 -9.49 -2.75
N MET A 64 -7.98 -10.77 -3.09
CA MET A 64 -7.81 -11.23 -4.46
C MET A 64 -9.01 -12.10 -4.84
N ILE A 65 -9.52 -11.91 -6.03
CA ILE A 65 -10.58 -12.75 -6.59
C ILE A 65 -10.16 -13.31 -7.96
N VAL A 66 -10.59 -14.51 -8.26
CA VAL A 66 -10.54 -15.05 -9.61
C VAL A 66 -11.87 -14.70 -10.30
N THR A 67 -11.80 -13.91 -11.37
CA THR A 67 -13.00 -13.50 -12.09
C THR A 67 -13.59 -14.67 -12.88
N ARG A 68 -14.89 -14.60 -13.22
CA ARG A 68 -15.54 -15.59 -14.10
C ARG A 68 -14.83 -15.71 -15.45
N HIS A 69 -14.42 -14.58 -16.01
CA HIS A 69 -13.66 -14.55 -17.26
C HIS A 69 -12.33 -15.29 -17.13
N GLY A 70 -11.54 -15.02 -16.09
CA GLY A 70 -10.27 -15.70 -15.84
C GLY A 70 -10.44 -17.19 -15.63
N ALA A 71 -11.46 -17.60 -14.86
CA ALA A 71 -11.78 -19.01 -14.65
C ALA A 71 -12.23 -19.75 -15.92
N ALA A 72 -12.88 -19.05 -16.84
CA ALA A 72 -13.35 -19.64 -18.10
C ALA A 72 -12.28 -19.66 -19.19
N SER A 73 -11.54 -18.55 -19.36
CA SER A 73 -10.56 -18.42 -20.46
C SER A 73 -9.17 -18.94 -20.13
N GLN A 74 -8.77 -18.88 -18.86
CA GLN A 74 -7.45 -19.33 -18.38
C GLN A 74 -7.56 -20.07 -17.04
N PRO A 75 -8.29 -21.18 -16.97
CA PRO A 75 -8.61 -21.85 -15.70
C PRO A 75 -7.36 -22.29 -14.94
N GLU A 76 -6.42 -22.93 -15.63
CA GLU A 76 -5.20 -23.46 -15.02
C GLU A 76 -4.27 -22.34 -14.54
N ALA A 77 -4.06 -21.32 -15.34
CA ALA A 77 -3.22 -20.17 -14.95
C ALA A 77 -3.81 -19.41 -13.76
N SER A 78 -5.13 -19.19 -13.77
CA SER A 78 -5.85 -18.54 -12.66
C SER A 78 -5.74 -19.34 -11.36
N ARG A 79 -5.90 -20.65 -11.43
CA ARG A 79 -5.76 -21.55 -10.28
C ARG A 79 -4.34 -21.53 -9.73
N ARG A 80 -3.34 -21.71 -10.58
CA ARG A 80 -1.91 -21.73 -10.19
C ARG A 80 -1.47 -20.41 -9.58
N PHE A 81 -1.93 -19.29 -10.12
CA PHE A 81 -1.62 -17.98 -9.54
C PHE A 81 -2.26 -17.80 -8.16
N ALA A 82 -3.53 -18.20 -8.01
CA ALA A 82 -4.21 -18.13 -6.71
C ALA A 82 -3.53 -19.01 -5.64
N GLU A 83 -3.06 -20.20 -6.04
CA GLU A 83 -2.29 -21.09 -5.16
C GLU A 83 -0.93 -20.49 -4.81
N PHE A 84 -0.21 -19.94 -5.79
CA PHE A 84 1.05 -19.24 -5.56
C PHE A 84 0.89 -18.10 -4.53
N MET A 85 -0.16 -17.27 -4.66
CA MET A 85 -0.44 -16.17 -3.76
C MET A 85 -0.70 -16.61 -2.30
N ARG A 86 -1.13 -17.85 -2.08
CA ARG A 86 -1.29 -18.47 -0.75
C ARG A 86 -0.01 -19.14 -0.24
N GLY A 87 0.98 -19.28 -1.10
CA GLY A 87 2.21 -20.00 -0.81
C GLY A 87 3.23 -19.18 -0.05
N PRO A 88 4.25 -19.85 0.52
CA PRO A 88 5.28 -19.21 1.35
C PRO A 88 6.16 -18.23 0.57
N GLN A 89 6.30 -18.41 -0.72
CA GLN A 89 7.09 -17.50 -1.58
C GLN A 89 6.39 -16.14 -1.73
N ALA A 90 5.10 -16.15 -2.06
CA ALA A 90 4.30 -14.92 -2.14
C ALA A 90 4.22 -14.21 -0.79
N ARG A 91 4.02 -14.98 0.30
CA ARG A 91 4.06 -14.43 1.66
C ARG A 91 5.33 -13.63 1.92
N ARG A 92 6.50 -14.21 1.68
CA ARG A 92 7.79 -13.52 1.86
C ARG A 92 7.92 -12.24 1.04
N ILE A 93 7.43 -12.26 -0.20
CA ILE A 93 7.43 -11.08 -1.08
C ILE A 93 6.51 -10.00 -0.49
N LEU A 94 5.30 -10.35 -0.09
CA LEU A 94 4.35 -9.41 0.49
C LEU A 94 4.87 -8.80 1.80
N GLU A 95 5.40 -9.61 2.70
CA GLU A 95 5.99 -9.16 3.97
C GLU A 95 7.19 -8.21 3.73
N ALA A 96 8.06 -8.53 2.77
CA ALA A 96 9.16 -7.66 2.38
C ALA A 96 8.70 -6.29 1.86
N HIS A 97 7.49 -6.22 1.28
CA HIS A 97 6.85 -4.98 0.83
C HIS A 97 5.95 -4.35 1.89
N GLY A 98 6.02 -4.82 3.14
CA GLY A 98 5.34 -4.19 4.26
C GLY A 98 3.89 -4.60 4.48
N TYR A 99 3.40 -5.62 3.77
CA TYR A 99 2.07 -6.17 4.00
C TYR A 99 2.07 -7.13 5.19
N LEU A 100 0.97 -7.14 5.93
CA LEU A 100 0.69 -8.16 6.94
C LEU A 100 -0.05 -9.31 6.26
N VAL A 101 0.53 -10.50 6.31
CA VAL A 101 -0.09 -11.69 5.70
C VAL A 101 -0.50 -12.62 6.84
N PRO A 102 -1.79 -12.99 6.94
CA PRO A 102 -2.29 -13.89 7.97
C PRO A 102 -1.71 -15.29 7.90
#